data_c36f1469e4964c942ec225f2cac0f347
#
_entry.id   c36f1469e4964c942ec225f2cac0f347
#
_cell.length_a   1.000
_cell.length_b   1.000
_cell.length_c   1.000
_cell.angle_alpha   90.00
_cell.angle_beta   90.00
_cell.angle_gamma   90.00
#
_symmetry.space_group_name_H-M   'P 1'
#
loop_
_entity.id
_entity.type
_entity.pdbx_description
1 polymer ?
#
loop_
_entity_poly.entity_id
_entity_poly.type
_entity_poly.pdbx_seq_one_letter_code
_entity_poly.pdbx_strand_id
1 'polypeptide(L)'
;MKNAFPCLTYLQDNKRLETGMNKKDTIQKTGGQFILDPINDTSIFTREDFNLEHSEIHKMVMDFDKERVLSQKEKIEKYDPDLSIELLKELGELGLLGIDIPEKYDGIDLDKITSAIVAEALVQSPSFAVTWAVQTGIGSLPIVWFGTDEQKKKYLPKISSGEFVCAYGLTEPSSGSDATQAKTSARLTEDKKHYILNGEKVFITNGGIADVFVVFAQVDGNKFSAFILEKGTEGFSIGREENKLGMKGSSTAQLIFQDAKVPAENLLYKVGKGATIAFNCLNIG
;
A
#
# COMPACT_ATOMS: atom_id res chain seq x y z
N MET A 1 -2.64 -10.26 26.39
CA MET A 1 -2.04 -10.96 25.24
C MET A 1 -0.69 -10.40 24.82
N LYS A 2 0.16 -9.92 25.74
CA LYS A 2 1.50 -9.33 25.45
C LYS A 2 2.64 -10.34 25.33
N ASN A 3 2.40 -11.64 25.36
CA ASN A 3 3.45 -12.67 25.42
C ASN A 3 3.43 -13.69 24.28
N ALA A 4 2.78 -13.38 23.14
CA ALA A 4 2.66 -14.36 22.05
C ALA A 4 3.84 -14.37 21.05
N PHE A 5 4.62 -13.29 20.96
CA PHE A 5 5.72 -13.19 20.00
C PHE A 5 6.96 -12.53 20.58
N PRO A 6 7.95 -13.33 21.06
CA PRO A 6 9.22 -12.82 21.59
C PRO A 6 10.03 -11.99 20.57
N CYS A 7 9.81 -12.22 19.27
CA CYS A 7 10.55 -11.57 18.19
C CYS A 7 10.29 -10.05 18.13
N LEU A 8 9.04 -9.59 18.30
CA LEU A 8 8.71 -8.14 18.25
C LEU A 8 9.35 -7.36 19.41
N THR A 9 9.39 -7.95 20.60
CA THR A 9 10.06 -7.33 21.77
C THR A 9 11.57 -7.29 21.57
N TYR A 10 12.13 -8.32 20.94
CA TYR A 10 13.55 -8.42 20.61
C TYR A 10 13.96 -7.38 19.55
N LEU A 11 13.12 -7.15 18.53
CA LEU A 11 13.34 -6.13 17.48
C LEU A 11 13.32 -4.71 18.04
N GLN A 12 12.41 -4.40 18.97
CA GLN A 12 12.32 -3.09 19.61
C GLN A 12 13.50 -2.81 20.57
N ASP A 13 14.01 -3.82 21.25
CA ASP A 13 15.13 -3.67 22.18
C ASP A 13 16.48 -3.56 21.48
N ASN A 14 16.68 -4.22 20.33
CA ASN A 14 17.94 -4.16 19.57
C ASN A 14 18.12 -2.84 18.82
N LYS A 15 17.06 -2.17 18.33
CA LYS A 15 17.18 -0.80 17.76
C LYS A 15 17.84 0.20 18.72
N ARG A 16 17.77 -0.03 20.05
CA ARG A 16 18.43 0.82 21.05
C ARG A 16 19.94 0.57 21.18
N LEU A 17 20.46 -0.56 20.70
CA LEU A 17 21.85 -0.95 20.82
C LEU A 17 22.70 -0.61 19.59
N GLU A 18 22.11 -0.42 18.43
CA GLU A 18 22.81 -0.18 17.15
C GLU A 18 23.12 1.28 16.81
N THR A 19 22.76 2.25 17.67
CA THR A 19 23.06 3.68 17.46
C THR A 19 24.57 4.04 17.46
N GLY A 20 25.45 3.03 17.50
CA GLY A 20 26.91 3.17 17.54
C GLY A 20 27.68 2.71 16.30
N MET A 21 27.01 2.13 15.29
CA MET A 21 27.72 1.69 14.08
C MET A 21 27.87 2.84 13.08
N ASN A 22 29.11 3.20 12.75
CA ASN A 22 29.46 4.12 11.69
C ASN A 22 28.63 3.83 10.43
N LYS A 23 27.76 4.76 10.03
CA LYS A 23 27.24 4.83 8.67
C LYS A 23 28.46 4.96 7.74
N LYS A 24 28.96 3.85 7.19
CA LYS A 24 29.70 3.91 5.96
C LYS A 24 28.79 4.63 4.97
N ASP A 25 29.27 5.70 4.35
CA ASP A 25 28.61 6.36 3.24
C ASP A 25 28.38 5.33 2.13
N THR A 26 27.29 4.58 2.21
CA THR A 26 26.83 3.73 1.13
C THR A 26 26.33 4.69 0.07
N ILE A 27 27.12 4.88 -0.99
CA ILE A 27 26.69 5.57 -2.20
C ILE A 27 25.43 4.85 -2.66
N GLN A 28 24.28 5.52 -2.52
CA GLN A 28 23.03 4.99 -3.06
C GLN A 28 23.17 4.88 -4.58
N LYS A 29 23.23 3.64 -5.09
CA LYS A 29 23.26 3.41 -6.54
C LYS A 29 21.86 3.59 -7.10
N THR A 30 21.77 4.24 -8.24
CA THR A 30 20.52 4.31 -9.00
C THR A 30 20.18 2.93 -9.57
N GLY A 31 18.87 2.62 -9.67
CA GLY A 31 18.43 1.31 -10.17
C GLY A 31 19.06 0.96 -11.52
N GLY A 32 19.54 -0.27 -11.64
CA GLY A 32 20.23 -0.76 -12.84
C GLY A 32 21.69 -0.35 -13.00
N GLN A 33 22.22 0.56 -12.17
CA GLN A 33 23.62 1.00 -12.27
C GLN A 33 24.61 -0.16 -12.11
N PHE A 34 24.25 -1.17 -11.32
CA PHE A 34 25.08 -2.37 -11.10
C PHE A 34 25.45 -3.10 -12.40
N ILE A 35 24.65 -2.94 -13.49
CA ILE A 35 24.92 -3.54 -14.80
C ILE A 35 26.19 -2.91 -15.43
N LEU A 36 26.48 -1.66 -15.09
CA LEU A 36 27.60 -0.88 -15.62
C LEU A 36 28.83 -0.94 -14.70
N ASP A 37 28.66 -1.44 -13.48
CA ASP A 37 29.73 -1.47 -12.49
C ASP A 37 30.70 -2.64 -12.76
N PRO A 38 31.97 -2.53 -12.36
CA PRO A 38 32.93 -3.63 -12.44
C PRO A 38 32.44 -4.86 -11.67
N ILE A 39 32.68 -6.07 -12.22
CA ILE A 39 32.25 -7.36 -11.60
C ILE A 39 32.76 -7.53 -10.15
N ASN A 40 33.85 -6.85 -9.80
CA ASN A 40 34.43 -6.91 -8.44
C ASN A 40 33.78 -5.92 -7.45
N ASP A 41 32.75 -5.19 -7.88
CA ASP A 41 32.03 -4.27 -7.00
C ASP A 41 31.10 -5.06 -6.07
N THR A 42 31.43 -5.07 -4.78
CA THR A 42 30.69 -5.77 -3.72
C THR A 42 29.48 -4.96 -3.21
N SER A 43 29.08 -3.92 -3.92
CA SER A 43 27.99 -3.02 -3.50
C SER A 43 26.59 -3.47 -3.95
N ILE A 44 26.47 -4.65 -4.56
CA ILE A 44 25.19 -5.27 -4.90
C ILE A 44 24.71 -6.03 -3.67
N PHE A 45 23.49 -5.67 -3.19
CA PHE A 45 22.84 -6.39 -2.10
C PHE A 45 22.24 -7.70 -2.62
N THR A 46 22.55 -8.81 -1.96
CA THR A 46 22.07 -10.16 -2.30
C THR A 46 21.50 -10.84 -1.06
N ARG A 47 20.93 -12.05 -1.22
CA ARG A 47 20.40 -12.82 -0.07
C ARG A 47 21.44 -13.17 0.98
N GLU A 48 22.70 -13.28 0.58
CA GLU A 48 23.84 -13.54 1.47
C GLU A 48 24.12 -12.35 2.39
N ASP A 49 23.63 -11.15 2.04
CA ASP A 49 23.75 -9.93 2.84
C ASP A 49 22.60 -9.76 3.84
N PHE A 50 21.65 -10.70 3.89
CA PHE A 50 20.56 -10.63 4.86
C PHE A 50 21.12 -10.68 6.29
N ASN A 51 20.70 -9.70 7.08
CA ASN A 51 20.98 -9.69 8.51
C ASN A 51 20.05 -10.66 9.25
N LEU A 52 20.22 -10.77 10.57
CA LEU A 52 19.40 -11.65 11.41
C LEU A 52 17.91 -11.24 11.35
N GLU A 53 17.61 -9.95 11.39
CA GLU A 53 16.24 -9.41 11.33
C GLU A 53 15.54 -9.81 10.02
N HIS A 54 16.20 -9.63 8.87
CA HIS A 54 15.70 -10.08 7.57
C HIS A 54 15.35 -11.57 7.54
N SER A 55 16.25 -12.39 8.10
CA SER A 55 16.09 -13.85 8.13
C SER A 55 14.94 -14.28 9.04
N GLU A 56 14.78 -13.64 10.19
CA GLU A 56 13.69 -13.92 11.14
C GLU A 56 12.34 -13.48 10.58
N ILE A 57 12.26 -12.30 9.96
CA ILE A 57 11.04 -11.82 9.30
C ILE A 57 10.66 -12.77 8.16
N HIS A 58 11.61 -13.16 7.31
CA HIS A 58 11.34 -14.10 6.22
C HIS A 58 10.74 -15.40 6.76
N LYS A 59 11.36 -15.98 7.80
CA LYS A 59 10.87 -17.22 8.43
C LYS A 59 9.46 -17.02 9.02
N MET A 60 9.23 -15.95 9.76
CA MET A 60 7.94 -15.65 10.38
C MET A 60 6.82 -15.54 9.32
N VAL A 61 7.09 -14.88 8.21
CA VAL A 61 6.11 -14.74 7.11
C VAL A 61 5.85 -16.07 6.40
N MET A 62 6.90 -16.87 6.16
CA MET A 62 6.75 -18.21 5.58
C MET A 62 5.92 -19.14 6.47
N ASP A 63 6.13 -19.09 7.78
CA ASP A 63 5.36 -19.89 8.75
C ASP A 63 3.90 -19.40 8.77
N PHE A 64 3.67 -18.09 8.79
CA PHE A 64 2.32 -17.49 8.68
C PHE A 64 1.61 -17.90 7.36
N ASP A 65 2.28 -17.75 6.22
CA ASP A 65 1.70 -18.11 4.92
C ASP A 65 1.28 -19.58 4.90
N LYS A 66 2.16 -20.47 5.35
CA LYS A 66 1.90 -21.92 5.42
C LYS A 66 0.72 -22.28 6.32
N GLU A 67 0.72 -21.72 7.54
CA GLU A 67 -0.25 -22.11 8.57
C GLU A 67 -1.60 -21.42 8.41
N ARG A 68 -1.61 -20.14 8.01
CA ARG A 68 -2.83 -19.32 7.98
C ARG A 68 -3.39 -19.14 6.57
N VAL A 69 -2.57 -18.90 5.56
CA VAL A 69 -3.01 -18.56 4.20
C VAL A 69 -3.18 -19.81 3.34
N LEU A 70 -2.12 -20.59 3.15
CA LEU A 70 -2.14 -21.79 2.32
C LEU A 70 -3.11 -22.85 2.83
N SER A 71 -3.26 -22.99 4.13
CA SER A 71 -4.26 -23.91 4.74
C SER A 71 -5.71 -23.58 4.36
N GLN A 72 -5.97 -22.34 3.93
CA GLN A 72 -7.29 -21.84 3.54
C GLN A 72 -7.37 -21.43 2.06
N LYS A 73 -6.38 -21.83 1.25
CA LYS A 73 -6.25 -21.46 -0.16
C LYS A 73 -7.54 -21.63 -0.97
N GLU A 74 -8.26 -22.74 -0.78
CA GLU A 74 -9.51 -22.97 -1.51
C GLU A 74 -10.61 -21.95 -1.21
N LYS A 75 -10.70 -21.47 0.05
CA LYS A 75 -11.64 -20.41 0.43
C LYS A 75 -11.22 -19.08 -0.18
N ILE A 76 -9.95 -18.74 -0.06
CA ILE A 76 -9.39 -17.52 -0.63
C ILE A 76 -9.65 -17.47 -2.14
N GLU A 77 -9.31 -18.53 -2.90
CA GLU A 77 -9.49 -18.56 -4.35
C GLU A 77 -10.97 -18.59 -4.80
N LYS A 78 -11.92 -18.88 -3.91
CA LYS A 78 -13.35 -18.69 -4.13
C LYS A 78 -13.85 -17.30 -3.82
N TYR A 79 -12.96 -16.39 -3.50
CA TYR A 79 -13.23 -15.03 -3.09
C TYR A 79 -13.99 -14.95 -1.75
N ASP A 80 -13.27 -15.13 -0.68
CA ASP A 80 -13.75 -14.89 0.69
C ASP A 80 -13.16 -13.56 1.22
N PRO A 81 -13.90 -12.44 1.07
CA PRO A 81 -13.42 -11.12 1.46
C PRO A 81 -13.20 -10.99 2.97
N ASP A 82 -14.05 -11.62 3.79
CA ASP A 82 -13.95 -11.56 5.25
C ASP A 82 -12.67 -12.25 5.73
N LEU A 83 -12.35 -13.40 5.14
CA LEU A 83 -11.10 -14.11 5.42
C LEU A 83 -9.87 -13.27 5.02
N SER A 84 -9.92 -12.58 3.88
CA SER A 84 -8.81 -11.72 3.45
C SER A 84 -8.58 -10.56 4.41
N ILE A 85 -9.66 -9.94 4.93
CA ILE A 85 -9.60 -8.88 5.96
C ILE A 85 -9.06 -9.44 7.28
N GLU A 86 -9.50 -10.62 7.71
CA GLU A 86 -9.00 -11.29 8.92
C GLU A 86 -7.49 -11.52 8.83
N LEU A 87 -7.01 -12.10 7.72
CA LEU A 87 -5.59 -12.35 7.50
C LEU A 87 -4.74 -11.06 7.44
N LEU A 88 -5.28 -9.97 6.87
CA LEU A 88 -4.60 -8.67 6.93
C LEU A 88 -4.49 -8.16 8.37
N LYS A 89 -5.52 -8.30 9.19
CA LYS A 89 -5.46 -7.91 10.61
C LYS A 89 -4.42 -8.72 11.39
N GLU A 90 -4.34 -10.03 11.13
CA GLU A 90 -3.30 -10.86 11.73
C GLU A 90 -1.89 -10.39 11.33
N LEU A 91 -1.68 -10.01 10.06
CA LEU A 91 -0.42 -9.41 9.62
C LEU A 91 -0.17 -8.02 10.26
N GLY A 92 -1.23 -7.25 10.53
CA GLY A 92 -1.14 -6.01 11.29
C GLY A 92 -0.66 -6.24 12.73
N GLU A 93 -1.17 -7.28 13.41
CA GLU A 93 -0.73 -7.69 14.75
C GLU A 93 0.75 -8.12 14.78
N LEU A 94 1.25 -8.67 13.66
CA LEU A 94 2.66 -9.01 13.44
C LEU A 94 3.52 -7.80 13.03
N GLY A 95 2.92 -6.61 12.86
CA GLY A 95 3.59 -5.39 12.41
C GLY A 95 3.85 -5.33 10.89
N LEU A 96 3.48 -6.37 10.14
CA LEU A 96 3.82 -6.54 8.73
C LEU A 96 3.00 -5.65 7.76
N LEU A 97 2.04 -4.88 8.26
CA LEU A 97 1.37 -3.81 7.51
C LEU A 97 1.99 -2.44 7.76
N GLY A 98 2.79 -2.30 8.82
CA GLY A 98 3.43 -1.05 9.24
C GLY A 98 4.89 -0.91 8.82
N ILE A 99 5.43 -1.79 7.96
CA ILE A 99 6.85 -1.85 7.59
C ILE A 99 7.37 -0.49 7.10
N ASP A 100 6.64 0.15 6.20
CA ASP A 100 6.98 1.42 5.58
C ASP A 100 6.38 2.65 6.28
N ILE A 101 5.67 2.46 7.38
CA ILE A 101 5.01 3.52 8.14
C ILE A 101 5.94 3.95 9.27
N PRO A 102 6.23 5.27 9.42
CA PRO A 102 7.05 5.76 10.51
C PRO A 102 6.48 5.42 11.89
N GLU A 103 7.37 5.15 12.87
CA GLU A 103 6.99 4.81 14.25
C GLU A 103 6.04 5.83 14.90
N LYS A 104 6.20 7.14 14.59
CA LYS A 104 5.31 8.21 15.09
C LYS A 104 3.84 8.09 14.64
N TYR A 105 3.56 7.20 13.71
CA TYR A 105 2.21 6.88 13.20
C TYR A 105 1.89 5.39 13.39
N ASP A 106 2.43 4.78 14.44
CA ASP A 106 2.23 3.39 14.82
C ASP A 106 2.71 2.36 13.77
N GLY A 107 3.71 2.73 12.97
CA GLY A 107 4.45 1.81 12.10
C GLY A 107 5.69 1.24 12.77
N ILE A 108 6.46 0.43 12.04
CA ILE A 108 7.72 -0.13 12.50
C ILE A 108 8.96 0.44 11.78
N ASP A 109 8.76 1.25 10.73
CA ASP A 109 9.78 2.03 10.02
C ASP A 109 11.02 1.22 9.62
N LEU A 110 10.79 0.08 8.93
CA LEU A 110 11.86 -0.77 8.39
C LEU A 110 12.20 -0.36 6.96
N ASP A 111 13.21 -1.01 6.38
CA ASP A 111 13.68 -0.71 5.04
C ASP A 111 12.85 -1.39 3.93
N LYS A 112 13.09 -0.99 2.68
CA LYS A 112 12.42 -1.57 1.51
C LYS A 112 12.86 -3.00 1.19
N ILE A 113 14.01 -3.43 1.69
CA ILE A 113 14.47 -4.81 1.57
C ILE A 113 13.52 -5.70 2.36
N THR A 114 13.16 -5.30 3.56
CA THR A 114 12.17 -6.00 4.39
C THR A 114 10.83 -6.16 3.69
N SER A 115 10.31 -5.09 3.04
CA SER A 115 9.06 -5.19 2.25
C SER A 115 9.20 -6.21 1.11
N ALA A 116 10.34 -6.23 0.40
CA ALA A 116 10.59 -7.20 -0.66
C ALA A 116 10.69 -8.65 -0.13
N ILE A 117 11.30 -8.84 1.04
CA ILE A 117 11.38 -10.14 1.71
C ILE A 117 10.00 -10.67 2.06
N VAL A 118 9.12 -9.82 2.60
CA VAL A 118 7.73 -10.21 2.92
C VAL A 118 6.96 -10.56 1.65
N ALA A 119 7.09 -9.74 0.60
CA ALA A 119 6.46 -10.03 -0.70
C ALA A 119 6.91 -11.38 -1.27
N GLU A 120 8.21 -11.69 -1.22
CA GLU A 120 8.76 -12.98 -1.67
C GLU A 120 8.22 -14.14 -0.84
N ALA A 121 8.14 -13.99 0.48
CA ALA A 121 7.68 -15.04 1.38
C ALA A 121 6.20 -15.40 1.16
N LEU A 122 5.36 -14.43 0.73
CA LEU A 122 3.92 -14.64 0.44
C LEU A 122 3.65 -15.18 -0.98
N VAL A 123 4.67 -15.38 -1.82
CA VAL A 123 4.48 -15.70 -3.27
C VAL A 123 3.72 -17.00 -3.53
N GLN A 124 3.70 -17.95 -2.59
CA GLN A 124 2.95 -19.20 -2.73
C GLN A 124 1.43 -19.02 -2.63
N SER A 125 1.00 -17.87 -2.11
CA SER A 125 -0.40 -17.46 -1.98
C SER A 125 -0.69 -16.19 -2.80
N PRO A 126 -0.62 -16.25 -4.15
CA PRO A 126 -0.58 -15.06 -5.00
C PRO A 126 -1.79 -14.14 -4.86
N SER A 127 -2.99 -14.67 -4.63
CA SER A 127 -4.20 -13.87 -4.39
C SER A 127 -4.09 -13.04 -3.12
N PHE A 128 -3.55 -13.59 -2.04
CA PHE A 128 -3.35 -12.87 -0.79
C PHE A 128 -2.11 -11.98 -0.85
N ALA A 129 -1.03 -12.42 -1.51
CA ALA A 129 0.18 -11.63 -1.70
C ALA A 129 -0.11 -10.28 -2.38
N VAL A 130 -0.94 -10.26 -3.43
CA VAL A 130 -1.31 -9.01 -4.10
C VAL A 130 -2.22 -8.13 -3.23
N THR A 131 -3.09 -8.71 -2.42
CA THR A 131 -3.91 -7.98 -1.44
C THR A 131 -3.02 -7.26 -0.42
N TRP A 132 -2.03 -7.96 0.15
CA TRP A 132 -1.02 -7.40 1.05
C TRP A 132 -0.16 -6.34 0.35
N ALA A 133 0.32 -6.61 -0.87
CA ALA A 133 1.18 -5.69 -1.60
C ALA A 133 0.50 -4.34 -1.90
N VAL A 134 -0.79 -4.35 -2.22
CA VAL A 134 -1.55 -3.09 -2.37
C VAL A 134 -1.73 -2.39 -1.03
N GLN A 135 -2.02 -3.12 0.05
CA GLN A 135 -2.16 -2.56 1.39
C GLN A 135 -0.91 -1.78 1.82
N THR A 136 0.26 -2.39 1.70
CA THR A 136 1.54 -1.82 2.18
C THR A 136 2.26 -0.96 1.14
N GLY A 137 1.94 -1.16 -0.15
CA GLY A 137 2.53 -0.45 -1.28
C GLY A 137 1.68 0.73 -1.75
N ILE A 138 1.10 0.59 -2.95
CA ILE A 138 0.42 1.70 -3.64
C ILE A 138 -0.81 2.23 -2.88
N GLY A 139 -1.43 1.47 -1.98
CA GLY A 139 -2.57 1.93 -1.18
C GLY A 139 -2.16 2.87 -0.04
N SER A 140 -1.11 2.54 0.71
CA SER A 140 -0.67 3.32 1.89
C SER A 140 0.43 4.34 1.60
N LEU A 141 1.42 4.01 0.74
CA LEU A 141 2.58 4.86 0.48
C LEU A 141 2.26 6.28 -0.02
N PRO A 142 1.19 6.52 -0.82
CA PRO A 142 0.78 7.88 -1.15
C PRO A 142 0.53 8.73 0.09
N ILE A 143 -0.12 8.17 1.12
CA ILE A 143 -0.40 8.87 2.38
C ILE A 143 0.89 9.03 3.19
N VAL A 144 1.73 7.98 3.27
CA VAL A 144 3.02 8.02 3.97
C VAL A 144 3.91 9.13 3.44
N TRP A 145 4.03 9.29 2.12
CA TRP A 145 4.97 10.22 1.52
C TRP A 145 4.41 11.63 1.30
N PHE A 146 3.13 11.74 0.97
CA PHE A 146 2.53 12.99 0.52
C PHE A 146 1.42 13.53 1.42
N GLY A 147 0.97 12.76 2.41
CA GLY A 147 -0.06 13.18 3.36
C GLY A 147 0.42 14.30 4.28
N THR A 148 -0.51 15.16 4.72
CA THR A 148 -0.27 16.10 5.82
C THR A 148 -0.13 15.31 7.14
N ASP A 149 0.40 15.96 8.19
CA ASP A 149 0.50 15.32 9.51
C ASP A 149 -0.88 14.89 10.05
N GLU A 150 -1.93 15.66 9.77
CA GLU A 150 -3.31 15.34 10.15
C GLU A 150 -3.81 14.10 9.39
N GLN A 151 -3.61 14.04 8.07
CA GLN A 151 -3.96 12.88 7.26
C GLN A 151 -3.21 11.63 7.72
N LYS A 152 -1.91 11.74 7.97
CA LYS A 152 -1.09 10.63 8.47
C LYS A 152 -1.56 10.12 9.82
N LYS A 153 -1.81 11.01 10.78
CA LYS A 153 -2.36 10.65 12.11
C LYS A 153 -3.72 9.99 12.04
N LYS A 154 -4.56 10.42 11.08
CA LYS A 154 -5.92 9.87 10.91
C LYS A 154 -5.91 8.46 10.33
N TYR A 155 -5.08 8.22 9.33
CA TYR A 155 -5.16 7.01 8.51
C TYR A 155 -4.10 5.96 8.83
N LEU A 156 -2.83 6.36 9.04
CA LEU A 156 -1.72 5.42 9.10
C LEU A 156 -1.79 4.44 10.28
N PRO A 157 -2.19 4.84 11.51
CA PRO A 157 -2.34 3.88 12.61
C PRO A 157 -3.35 2.77 12.32
N LYS A 158 -4.45 3.11 11.66
CA LYS A 158 -5.50 2.15 11.30
C LYS A 158 -5.09 1.25 10.13
N ILE A 159 -4.28 1.78 9.22
CA ILE A 159 -3.69 1.01 8.12
C ILE A 159 -2.65 0.02 8.65
N SER A 160 -1.78 0.47 9.56
CA SER A 160 -0.75 -0.35 10.20
C SER A 160 -1.32 -1.51 11.01
N SER A 161 -2.43 -1.28 11.70
CA SER A 161 -3.12 -2.32 12.48
C SER A 161 -4.01 -3.25 11.65
N GLY A 162 -4.25 -2.94 10.37
CA GLY A 162 -5.22 -3.66 9.54
C GLY A 162 -6.69 -3.34 9.85
N GLU A 163 -6.97 -2.32 10.68
CA GLU A 163 -8.34 -1.80 10.87
C GLU A 163 -8.89 -1.22 9.58
N PHE A 164 -8.04 -0.54 8.79
CA PHE A 164 -8.37 -0.01 7.48
C PHE A 164 -7.63 -0.75 6.38
N VAL A 165 -8.38 -1.24 5.40
CA VAL A 165 -7.84 -1.76 4.14
C VAL A 165 -7.76 -0.62 3.13
N CYS A 166 -6.66 -0.61 2.36
CA CYS A 166 -6.37 0.43 1.37
C CYS A 166 -6.53 -0.05 -0.07
N ALA A 167 -6.95 0.87 -0.95
CA ALA A 167 -6.95 0.68 -2.39
C ALA A 167 -6.42 1.92 -3.14
N TYR A 168 -6.02 1.70 -4.40
CA TYR A 168 -5.43 2.72 -5.25
C TYR A 168 -6.18 2.84 -6.58
N GLY A 169 -6.95 3.90 -6.72
CA GLY A 169 -7.85 4.13 -7.86
C GLY A 169 -7.25 5.04 -8.92
N LEU A 170 -6.41 4.47 -9.82
CA LEU A 170 -5.77 5.21 -10.91
C LEU A 170 -6.42 4.93 -12.26
N THR A 171 -6.52 3.66 -12.65
CA THR A 171 -6.92 3.20 -13.98
C THR A 171 -8.39 3.48 -14.28
N GLU A 172 -8.69 3.94 -15.50
CA GLU A 172 -10.04 4.16 -16.01
C GLU A 172 -10.26 3.34 -17.29
N PRO A 173 -11.51 3.13 -17.72
CA PRO A 173 -11.80 2.44 -18.99
C PRO A 173 -11.08 3.03 -20.20
N SER A 174 -10.86 4.36 -20.19
CA SER A 174 -10.21 5.10 -21.28
C SER A 174 -8.76 5.51 -21.00
N SER A 175 -8.20 5.18 -19.82
CA SER A 175 -6.88 5.65 -19.36
C SER A 175 -6.19 4.57 -18.57
N GLY A 176 -5.31 3.82 -19.22
CA GLY A 176 -4.45 2.79 -18.63
C GLY A 176 -2.99 3.27 -18.58
N SER A 177 -2.19 2.94 -19.62
CA SER A 177 -0.76 3.31 -19.68
C SER A 177 -0.53 4.81 -19.65
N ASP A 178 -1.38 5.60 -20.29
CA ASP A 178 -1.37 7.07 -20.14
C ASP A 178 -2.32 7.48 -19.00
N ALA A 179 -1.89 7.24 -17.77
CA ALA A 179 -2.68 7.46 -16.57
C ALA A 179 -3.03 8.95 -16.34
N THR A 180 -2.25 9.87 -16.92
CA THR A 180 -2.48 11.32 -16.77
C THR A 180 -3.65 11.84 -17.61
N GLN A 181 -4.12 11.05 -18.58
CA GLN A 181 -5.31 11.36 -19.43
C GLN A 181 -6.64 10.90 -18.78
N ALA A 182 -6.62 10.64 -17.47
CA ALA A 182 -7.82 10.28 -16.72
C ALA A 182 -8.94 11.31 -16.94
N LYS A 183 -10.18 10.84 -17.05
CA LYS A 183 -11.38 11.66 -17.28
C LYS A 183 -12.21 11.90 -16.02
N THR A 184 -11.98 11.12 -14.96
CA THR A 184 -12.59 11.40 -13.65
C THR A 184 -12.30 12.83 -13.27
N SER A 185 -13.35 13.61 -13.05
CA SER A 185 -13.27 15.05 -12.77
C SER A 185 -13.44 15.33 -11.29
N ALA A 186 -12.86 16.44 -10.83
CA ALA A 186 -13.04 16.97 -9.48
C ALA A 186 -13.27 18.49 -9.57
N ARG A 187 -14.32 18.98 -8.94
CA ARG A 187 -14.66 20.40 -8.91
C ARG A 187 -14.79 20.88 -7.47
N LEU A 188 -14.04 21.92 -7.10
CA LEU A 188 -14.16 22.55 -5.79
C LEU A 188 -15.51 23.25 -5.66
N THR A 189 -16.21 23.05 -4.53
CA THR A 189 -17.46 23.73 -4.22
C THR A 189 -17.23 25.23 -3.97
N GLU A 190 -18.28 26.06 -4.11
CA GLU A 190 -18.19 27.52 -3.92
C GLU A 190 -17.75 27.89 -2.49
N ASP A 191 -18.18 27.13 -1.50
CA ASP A 191 -17.79 27.30 -0.09
C ASP A 191 -16.38 26.79 0.21
N LYS A 192 -15.71 26.19 -0.79
CA LYS A 192 -14.36 25.61 -0.74
C LYS A 192 -14.16 24.50 0.32
N LYS A 193 -15.25 23.89 0.77
CA LYS A 193 -15.18 22.83 1.80
C LYS A 193 -15.08 21.43 1.22
N HIS A 194 -15.49 21.23 -0.04
CA HIS A 194 -15.53 19.91 -0.66
C HIS A 194 -15.08 19.95 -2.12
N TYR A 195 -14.59 18.81 -2.60
CA TYR A 195 -14.52 18.50 -4.02
C TYR A 195 -15.66 17.57 -4.40
N ILE A 196 -16.29 17.83 -5.54
CA ILE A 196 -17.31 16.97 -6.14
C ILE A 196 -16.63 16.16 -7.25
N LEU A 197 -16.54 14.84 -7.08
CA LEU A 197 -15.93 13.92 -8.02
C LEU A 197 -17.00 13.24 -8.88
N ASN A 198 -16.72 13.14 -10.19
CA ASN A 198 -17.53 12.41 -11.16
C ASN A 198 -16.65 11.58 -12.09
N GLY A 199 -17.01 10.31 -12.30
CA GLY A 199 -16.28 9.38 -13.16
C GLY A 199 -16.26 7.96 -12.60
N GLU A 200 -15.29 7.17 -13.06
CA GLU A 200 -15.14 5.78 -12.63
C GLU A 200 -13.68 5.33 -12.69
N LYS A 201 -13.35 4.34 -11.87
CA LYS A 201 -12.07 3.62 -11.91
C LYS A 201 -12.34 2.14 -12.08
N VAL A 202 -11.46 1.44 -12.80
CA VAL A 202 -11.60 0.01 -13.09
C VAL A 202 -10.36 -0.76 -12.68
N PHE A 203 -10.54 -2.06 -12.44
CA PHE A 203 -9.48 -2.99 -12.06
C PHE A 203 -8.77 -2.61 -10.76
N ILE A 204 -9.52 -2.11 -9.77
CA ILE A 204 -8.96 -1.63 -8.53
C ILE A 204 -8.80 -2.79 -7.54
N THR A 205 -7.55 -3.20 -7.34
CA THR A 205 -7.21 -4.22 -6.33
C THR A 205 -7.59 -3.73 -4.94
N ASN A 206 -8.11 -4.61 -4.12
CA ASN A 206 -8.73 -4.35 -2.82
C ASN A 206 -10.01 -3.48 -2.91
N GLY A 207 -10.47 -3.09 -4.09
CA GLY A 207 -11.58 -2.15 -4.26
C GLY A 207 -12.88 -2.56 -3.57
N GLY A 208 -13.18 -3.88 -3.53
CA GLY A 208 -14.38 -4.39 -2.88
C GLY A 208 -14.30 -4.49 -1.36
N ILE A 209 -13.08 -4.53 -0.80
CA ILE A 209 -12.84 -4.71 0.64
C ILE A 209 -12.26 -3.48 1.34
N ALA A 210 -11.80 -2.47 0.58
CA ALA A 210 -11.11 -1.32 1.14
C ALA A 210 -12.03 -0.37 1.91
N ASP A 211 -11.47 0.26 2.93
CA ASP A 211 -12.08 1.33 3.74
C ASP A 211 -11.58 2.70 3.31
N VAL A 212 -10.33 2.77 2.80
CA VAL A 212 -9.66 4.00 2.35
C VAL A 212 -9.12 3.83 0.94
N PHE A 213 -9.36 4.83 0.11
CA PHE A 213 -9.02 4.84 -1.31
C PHE A 213 -8.20 6.07 -1.65
N VAL A 214 -7.04 5.89 -2.29
CA VAL A 214 -6.34 7.00 -2.95
C VAL A 214 -6.81 7.05 -4.40
N VAL A 215 -7.52 8.12 -4.77
CA VAL A 215 -8.18 8.25 -6.08
C VAL A 215 -7.63 9.45 -6.83
N PHE A 216 -7.41 9.30 -8.12
CA PHE A 216 -6.90 10.35 -8.99
C PHE A 216 -8.01 10.94 -9.86
N ALA A 217 -8.04 12.27 -9.95
CA ALA A 217 -9.02 13.02 -10.75
C ALA A 217 -8.44 14.32 -11.32
N GLN A 218 -9.06 14.84 -12.37
CA GLN A 218 -8.73 16.13 -12.99
C GLN A 218 -9.46 17.27 -12.27
N VAL A 219 -8.74 18.11 -11.56
CA VAL A 219 -9.27 19.37 -11.03
C VAL A 219 -9.27 20.40 -12.14
N ASP A 220 -10.37 21.15 -12.29
CA ASP A 220 -10.56 22.17 -13.32
C ASP A 220 -10.24 21.68 -14.75
N GLY A 221 -10.46 20.39 -14.99
CA GLY A 221 -10.35 19.76 -16.31
C GLY A 221 -8.94 19.35 -16.74
N ASN A 222 -7.86 19.84 -16.12
CA ASN A 222 -6.49 19.56 -16.54
C ASN A 222 -5.44 19.49 -15.44
N LYS A 223 -5.84 19.57 -14.17
CA LYS A 223 -4.90 19.52 -13.04
C LYS A 223 -5.01 18.14 -12.37
N PHE A 224 -4.31 17.16 -12.92
CA PHE A 224 -4.29 15.81 -12.37
C PHE A 224 -3.86 15.81 -10.91
N SER A 225 -4.74 15.36 -10.01
CA SER A 225 -4.63 15.47 -8.56
C SER A 225 -5.04 14.17 -7.88
N ALA A 226 -4.67 13.98 -6.62
CA ALA A 226 -5.04 12.81 -5.84
C ALA A 226 -5.86 13.19 -4.61
N PHE A 227 -6.77 12.31 -4.21
CA PHE A 227 -7.69 12.50 -3.10
C PHE A 227 -7.74 11.24 -2.24
N ILE A 228 -7.93 11.40 -0.94
CA ILE A 228 -8.24 10.31 -0.01
C ILE A 228 -9.75 10.24 0.15
N LEU A 229 -10.36 9.11 -0.20
CA LEU A 229 -11.77 8.83 0.01
C LEU A 229 -11.95 7.73 1.06
N GLU A 230 -13.01 7.81 1.82
CA GLU A 230 -13.42 6.78 2.76
C GLU A 230 -14.63 6.01 2.22
N LYS A 231 -14.73 4.73 2.55
CA LYS A 231 -15.93 3.94 2.31
C LYS A 231 -17.14 4.64 2.96
N GLY A 232 -18.26 4.74 2.21
CA GLY A 232 -19.44 5.45 2.68
C GLY A 232 -19.46 6.96 2.37
N THR A 233 -18.44 7.50 1.67
CA THR A 233 -18.50 8.86 1.13
C THR A 233 -19.75 9.03 0.25
N GLU A 234 -20.54 10.08 0.49
CA GLU A 234 -21.75 10.40 -0.29
C GLU A 234 -21.41 10.49 -1.78
N GLY A 235 -22.17 9.80 -2.65
CA GLY A 235 -21.95 9.76 -4.08
C GLY A 235 -20.81 8.81 -4.54
N PHE A 236 -20.16 8.10 -3.62
CA PHE A 236 -19.17 7.07 -3.93
C PHE A 236 -19.78 5.68 -3.73
N SER A 237 -19.57 4.80 -4.70
CA SER A 237 -20.01 3.39 -4.61
C SER A 237 -18.98 2.45 -5.24
N ILE A 238 -18.96 1.23 -4.74
CA ILE A 238 -18.16 0.13 -5.27
C ILE A 238 -19.04 -0.62 -6.27
N GLY A 239 -18.53 -0.77 -7.50
CA GLY A 239 -19.21 -1.47 -8.57
C GLY A 239 -18.93 -2.97 -8.53
N ARG A 240 -18.95 -3.59 -9.72
CA ARG A 240 -18.80 -5.03 -9.87
C ARG A 240 -17.37 -5.50 -9.55
N GLU A 241 -17.28 -6.65 -8.87
CA GLU A 241 -16.04 -7.44 -8.79
C GLU A 241 -15.73 -8.09 -10.14
N GLU A 242 -14.47 -8.11 -10.52
CA GLU A 242 -14.00 -8.68 -11.78
C GLU A 242 -13.88 -10.20 -11.71
N ASN A 243 -14.43 -10.89 -12.72
CA ASN A 243 -14.22 -12.32 -12.89
C ASN A 243 -12.89 -12.57 -13.60
N LYS A 244 -11.83 -12.79 -12.82
CA LYS A 244 -10.45 -12.91 -13.31
C LYS A 244 -10.09 -14.34 -13.73
N LEU A 245 -9.13 -14.47 -14.64
CA LEU A 245 -8.57 -15.74 -15.06
C LEU A 245 -7.67 -16.35 -13.96
N GLY A 246 -6.87 -15.53 -13.28
CA GLY A 246 -5.99 -15.90 -12.18
C GLY A 246 -6.10 -14.95 -11.00
N MET A 247 -5.49 -15.28 -9.84
CA MET A 247 -5.58 -14.52 -8.58
C MET A 247 -7.02 -14.18 -8.21
N LYS A 248 -7.91 -15.18 -8.32
CA LYS A 248 -9.34 -14.98 -8.19
C LYS A 248 -9.76 -14.56 -6.79
N GLY A 249 -8.98 -14.94 -5.80
CA GLY A 249 -9.23 -14.62 -4.40
C GLY A 249 -8.90 -13.17 -4.00
N SER A 250 -8.17 -12.42 -4.83
CA SER A 250 -7.94 -11.00 -4.60
C SER A 250 -9.13 -10.18 -5.07
N SER A 251 -9.66 -9.28 -4.23
CA SER A 251 -10.67 -8.30 -4.67
C SER A 251 -10.13 -7.45 -5.80
N THR A 252 -10.93 -7.25 -6.84
CA THR A 252 -10.63 -6.34 -7.94
C THR A 252 -11.95 -5.74 -8.43
N ALA A 253 -12.25 -4.52 -8.04
CA ALA A 253 -13.56 -3.92 -8.28
C ALA A 253 -13.48 -2.62 -9.08
N GLN A 254 -14.64 -2.18 -9.57
CA GLN A 254 -14.86 -0.86 -10.13
C GLN A 254 -15.20 0.11 -9.00
N LEU A 255 -14.74 1.35 -9.12
CA LEU A 255 -15.12 2.47 -8.26
C LEU A 255 -15.94 3.46 -9.07
N ILE A 256 -17.09 3.91 -8.55
CA ILE A 256 -18.03 4.78 -9.25
C ILE A 256 -18.24 6.04 -8.43
N PHE A 257 -18.12 7.20 -9.08
CA PHE A 257 -18.28 8.52 -8.49
C PHE A 257 -19.41 9.24 -9.20
N GLN A 258 -20.49 9.54 -8.48
CA GLN A 258 -21.67 10.28 -8.93
C GLN A 258 -21.91 11.42 -7.95
N ASP A 259 -21.38 12.59 -8.28
CA ASP A 259 -21.32 13.73 -7.38
C ASP A 259 -20.70 13.40 -6.02
N ALA A 260 -19.65 12.57 -6.02
CA ALA A 260 -19.02 12.12 -4.79
C ALA A 260 -18.40 13.30 -4.02
N LYS A 261 -18.88 13.51 -2.79
CA LYS A 261 -18.57 14.68 -1.98
C LYS A 261 -17.38 14.42 -1.06
N VAL A 262 -16.21 14.85 -1.49
CA VAL A 262 -14.94 14.64 -0.80
C VAL A 262 -14.52 15.90 -0.04
N PRO A 263 -14.24 15.86 1.27
CA PRO A 263 -13.75 17.01 2.02
C PRO A 263 -12.49 17.62 1.36
N ALA A 264 -12.40 18.94 1.31
CA ALA A 264 -11.27 19.62 0.68
C ALA A 264 -9.92 19.29 1.35
N GLU A 265 -9.94 19.01 2.65
CA GLU A 265 -8.81 18.56 3.44
C GLU A 265 -8.29 17.16 3.05
N ASN A 266 -9.08 16.38 2.32
CA ASN A 266 -8.70 15.06 1.79
C ASN A 266 -7.99 15.16 0.42
N LEU A 267 -7.75 16.37 -0.11
CA LEU A 267 -6.80 16.55 -1.20
C LEU A 267 -5.41 16.08 -0.73
N LEU A 268 -4.83 15.12 -1.43
CA LEU A 268 -3.52 14.60 -1.10
C LEU A 268 -2.43 15.47 -1.76
N TYR A 269 -1.55 16.06 -0.93
CA TYR A 269 -0.47 16.96 -1.32
C TYR A 269 -0.99 18.28 -1.95
N LYS A 270 -0.92 18.44 -3.27
CA LYS A 270 -1.26 19.71 -3.96
C LYS A 270 -2.03 19.45 -5.25
N VAL A 271 -2.93 20.38 -5.61
CA VAL A 271 -3.61 20.37 -6.90
C VAL A 271 -2.60 20.34 -8.04
N GLY A 272 -2.84 19.47 -9.04
CA GLY A 272 -1.98 19.30 -10.21
C GLY A 272 -0.70 18.48 -9.95
N LYS A 273 -0.54 17.87 -8.78
CA LYS A 273 0.63 17.03 -8.43
C LYS A 273 0.31 15.53 -8.38
N GLY A 274 -0.81 15.11 -8.94
CA GLY A 274 -1.20 13.70 -9.00
C GLY A 274 -0.17 12.82 -9.72
N ALA A 275 0.43 13.30 -10.81
CA ALA A 275 1.49 12.55 -11.51
C ALA A 275 2.72 12.29 -10.62
N THR A 276 3.11 13.28 -9.82
CA THR A 276 4.21 13.11 -8.84
C THR A 276 3.89 11.99 -7.86
N ILE A 277 2.67 11.95 -7.32
CA ILE A 277 2.23 10.91 -6.39
C ILE A 277 2.19 9.56 -7.11
N ALA A 278 1.49 9.51 -8.26
CA ALA A 278 1.27 8.27 -8.99
C ALA A 278 2.59 7.56 -9.36
N PHE A 279 3.50 8.27 -10.01
CA PHE A 279 4.72 7.66 -10.51
C PHE A 279 5.74 7.33 -9.43
N ASN A 280 5.79 8.10 -8.32
CA ASN A 280 6.62 7.68 -7.18
C ASN A 280 6.13 6.36 -6.58
N CYS A 281 4.81 6.17 -6.44
CA CYS A 281 4.27 4.92 -5.91
C CYS A 281 4.44 3.75 -6.90
N LEU A 282 4.20 3.97 -8.20
CA LEU A 282 4.37 2.94 -9.24
C LEU A 282 5.84 2.51 -9.47
N ASN A 283 6.82 3.28 -9.01
CA ASN A 283 8.22 2.86 -9.05
C ASN A 283 8.52 1.71 -8.05
N ILE A 284 7.62 1.45 -7.12
CA ILE A 284 7.77 0.43 -6.07
C ILE A 284 6.71 -0.66 -6.21
N GLY A 285 5.50 -0.29 -6.63
CA GLY A 285 4.35 -1.20 -6.76
C GLY A 285 4.24 -1.87 -8.12
#